data_e931ddef17537343fcd8cb4cc1ae9049
#
_entry.id   e931ddef17537343fcd8cb4cc1ae9049
#
_cell.length_a   1.000
_cell.length_b   1.000
_cell.length_c   1.000
_cell.angle_alpha   90.00
_cell.angle_beta   90.00
_cell.angle_gamma   90.00
#
_symmetry.space_group_name_H-M   'P 1'
#
loop_
_entity.id
_entity.type
_entity.pdbx_description
1 polymer ?
#
loop_
_entity_poly.entity_id
_entity_poly.type
_entity_poly.pdbx_seq_one_letter_code
_entity_poly.pdbx_strand_id
1 'polypeptide(L)'
;MSRIFVIEDEEAINKLICTSLTVAGYETVPAYDGNEALAKLRDFERLDLALVDIMLPEVDGFALLPHLRERGIPVIYLTAKNDIESKVQGLKSGAEDYIVKPFEILELIVRMDKVLERTGGASKLLRAGDIELRTDERAVYRNGEALPLKPLEFELLTLFIKNKNIALSRERIMAAVWGGDYFGKSRTVDVHVAQLRKKTGLTIASLPKIGYRLED
;
A
#
# COMPACT_ATOMS: atom_id res chain seq x y z
N MET A 1 -8.37 -5.90 -1.91
CA MET A 1 -8.46 -4.53 -2.41
C MET A 1 -8.39 -3.63 -1.20
N SER A 2 -7.54 -2.62 -1.17
CA SER A 2 -7.45 -1.74 0.00
C SER A 2 -8.60 -0.74 -0.04
N ARG A 3 -9.17 -0.48 1.14
CA ARG A 3 -10.32 0.42 1.33
C ARG A 3 -9.84 1.73 1.94
N ILE A 4 -10.04 2.83 1.21
CA ILE A 4 -9.56 4.15 1.55
C ILE A 4 -10.73 5.01 2.03
N PHE A 5 -10.58 5.56 3.24
CA PHE A 5 -11.54 6.49 3.81
C PHE A 5 -11.18 7.92 3.37
N VAL A 6 -12.05 8.59 2.64
CA VAL A 6 -11.82 9.93 2.10
C VAL A 6 -12.73 10.91 2.83
N ILE A 7 -12.14 11.76 3.67
CA ILE A 7 -12.83 12.73 4.51
C ILE A 7 -12.46 14.13 4.03
N GLU A 8 -13.36 14.76 3.28
CA GLU A 8 -13.13 16.01 2.56
C GLU A 8 -14.48 16.70 2.37
N ASP A 9 -14.64 17.92 2.84
CA ASP A 9 -15.93 18.65 2.82
C ASP A 9 -16.26 19.21 1.43
N GLU A 10 -15.26 19.56 0.63
CA GLU A 10 -15.49 20.00 -0.73
C GLU A 10 -15.88 18.84 -1.64
N GLU A 11 -17.17 18.74 -1.98
CA GLU A 11 -17.75 17.63 -2.75
C GLU A 11 -17.01 17.37 -4.06
N ALA A 12 -16.54 18.42 -4.74
CA ALA A 12 -15.81 18.30 -6.00
C ALA A 12 -14.46 17.61 -5.81
N ILE A 13 -13.72 17.97 -4.75
CA ILE A 13 -12.43 17.36 -4.42
C ILE A 13 -12.64 15.92 -3.93
N ASN A 14 -13.61 15.69 -3.05
CA ASN A 14 -13.94 14.36 -2.55
C ASN A 14 -14.27 13.41 -3.71
N LYS A 15 -15.14 13.80 -4.63
CA LYS A 15 -15.49 13.02 -5.83
C LYS A 15 -14.30 12.77 -6.74
N LEU A 16 -13.45 13.80 -6.97
CA LEU A 16 -12.25 13.67 -7.77
C LEU A 16 -11.31 12.60 -7.18
N ILE A 17 -11.03 12.67 -5.87
CA ILE A 17 -10.20 11.70 -5.17
C ILE A 17 -10.82 10.30 -5.29
N CYS A 18 -12.08 10.13 -4.89
CA CYS A 18 -12.76 8.83 -4.90
C CYS A 18 -12.78 8.19 -6.30
N THR A 19 -13.12 8.97 -7.33
CA THR A 19 -13.15 8.47 -8.71
C THR A 19 -11.76 8.03 -9.17
N SER A 20 -10.75 8.84 -8.91
CA SER A 20 -9.37 8.55 -9.31
C SER A 20 -8.81 7.32 -8.60
N LEU A 21 -9.08 7.17 -7.30
CA LEU A 21 -8.69 6.00 -6.53
C LEU A 21 -9.42 4.73 -6.98
N THR A 22 -10.71 4.83 -7.32
CA THR A 22 -11.46 3.70 -7.87
C THR A 22 -10.87 3.23 -9.21
N VAL A 23 -10.50 4.15 -10.10
CA VAL A 23 -9.79 3.83 -11.35
C VAL A 23 -8.43 3.18 -11.08
N ALA A 24 -7.72 3.61 -10.03
CA ALA A 24 -6.46 3.02 -9.61
C ALA A 24 -6.60 1.65 -8.90
N GLY A 25 -7.84 1.19 -8.67
CA GLY A 25 -8.10 -0.14 -8.12
C GLY A 25 -8.28 -0.17 -6.59
N TYR A 26 -8.60 0.96 -5.96
CA TYR A 26 -8.96 1.05 -4.55
C TYR A 26 -10.48 1.04 -4.37
N GLU A 27 -10.94 0.58 -3.21
CA GLU A 27 -12.30 0.81 -2.74
C GLU A 27 -12.32 2.09 -1.92
N THR A 28 -13.30 2.98 -2.12
CA THR A 28 -13.37 4.27 -1.45
C THR A 28 -14.63 4.38 -0.59
N VAL A 29 -14.47 4.99 0.58
CA VAL A 29 -15.57 5.37 1.48
C VAL A 29 -15.48 6.89 1.64
N PRO A 30 -16.41 7.67 1.05
CA PRO A 30 -16.42 9.13 1.23
C PRO A 30 -17.05 9.53 2.56
N ALA A 31 -16.63 10.65 3.13
CA ALA A 31 -17.32 11.41 4.17
C ALA A 31 -17.09 12.90 3.90
N TYR A 32 -18.07 13.73 4.20
CA TYR A 32 -18.06 15.16 3.84
C TYR A 32 -17.93 16.09 5.06
N ASP A 33 -17.93 15.53 6.26
CA ASP A 33 -17.66 16.23 7.51
C ASP A 33 -17.14 15.26 8.59
N GLY A 34 -16.68 15.81 9.71
CA GLY A 34 -16.13 15.02 10.80
C GLY A 34 -17.16 14.15 11.53
N ASN A 35 -18.41 14.58 11.63
CA ASN A 35 -19.48 13.80 12.28
C ASN A 35 -19.87 12.61 11.43
N GLU A 36 -20.02 12.80 10.12
CA GLU A 36 -20.26 11.72 9.17
C GLU A 36 -19.09 10.70 9.20
N ALA A 37 -17.85 11.22 9.27
CA ALA A 37 -16.68 10.37 9.39
C ALA A 37 -16.72 9.50 10.65
N LEU A 38 -17.04 10.09 11.81
CA LEU A 38 -17.16 9.33 13.07
C LEU A 38 -18.30 8.31 13.04
N ALA A 39 -19.43 8.64 12.39
CA ALA A 39 -20.53 7.68 12.21
C ALA A 39 -20.10 6.50 11.34
N LYS A 40 -19.55 6.77 10.14
CA LYS A 40 -19.07 5.75 9.22
C LYS A 40 -17.95 4.90 9.81
N LEU A 41 -17.08 5.51 10.62
CA LEU A 41 -16.02 4.77 11.30
C LEU A 41 -16.56 3.61 12.16
N ARG A 42 -17.77 3.72 12.71
CA ARG A 42 -18.43 2.66 13.49
C ARG A 42 -18.97 1.53 12.62
N ASP A 43 -19.41 1.85 11.40
CA ASP A 43 -20.09 0.91 10.51
C ASP A 43 -19.13 0.02 9.71
N PHE A 44 -17.90 0.47 9.49
CA PHE A 44 -16.90 -0.26 8.72
C PHE A 44 -15.96 -1.05 9.63
N GLU A 45 -15.92 -2.37 9.47
CA GLU A 45 -15.00 -3.24 10.22
C GLU A 45 -13.54 -2.99 9.83
N ARG A 46 -13.29 -2.65 8.55
CA ARG A 46 -11.95 -2.48 8.02
C ARG A 46 -11.84 -1.28 7.09
N LEU A 47 -10.93 -0.40 7.42
CA LEU A 47 -10.43 0.69 6.60
C LEU A 47 -8.89 0.62 6.62
N ASP A 48 -8.26 0.69 5.47
CA ASP A 48 -6.81 0.44 5.36
C ASP A 48 -5.98 1.74 5.42
N LEU A 49 -6.60 2.89 5.11
CA LEU A 49 -5.99 4.23 5.19
C LEU A 49 -7.08 5.29 5.19
N ALA A 50 -6.85 6.40 5.88
CA ALA A 50 -7.68 7.58 5.82
C ALA A 50 -6.93 8.76 5.17
N LEU A 51 -7.58 9.41 4.21
CA LEU A 51 -7.23 10.73 3.70
C LEU A 51 -8.14 11.73 4.40
N VAL A 52 -7.58 12.68 5.11
CA VAL A 52 -8.34 13.57 5.98
C VAL A 52 -7.99 15.02 5.67
N ASP A 53 -8.95 15.83 5.23
CA ASP A 53 -8.78 17.28 5.26
C ASP A 53 -8.67 17.76 6.71
N ILE A 54 -7.71 18.63 6.96
CA ILE A 54 -7.54 19.26 8.27
C ILE A 54 -8.69 20.24 8.52
N MET A 55 -9.09 21.00 7.50
CA MET A 55 -10.05 22.11 7.61
C MET A 55 -11.49 21.63 7.38
N LEU A 56 -11.94 20.66 8.15
CA LEU A 56 -13.32 20.20 8.11
C LEU A 56 -14.25 21.08 8.95
N PRO A 57 -15.51 21.26 8.56
CA PRO A 57 -16.51 21.91 9.37
C PRO A 57 -16.85 21.09 10.64
N GLU A 58 -17.25 21.74 11.70
CA GLU A 58 -17.72 21.20 12.99
C GLU A 58 -16.64 20.42 13.76
N VAL A 59 -16.16 19.34 13.24
CA VAL A 59 -15.08 18.50 13.83
C VAL A 59 -13.88 18.53 12.91
N ASP A 60 -12.81 19.22 13.31
CA ASP A 60 -11.61 19.35 12.50
C ASP A 60 -10.88 17.99 12.29
N GLY A 61 -10.07 17.92 11.24
CA GLY A 61 -9.37 16.68 10.88
C GLY A 61 -8.41 16.18 11.95
N PHE A 62 -7.85 17.04 12.81
CA PHE A 62 -7.00 16.62 13.93
C PHE A 62 -7.78 15.92 15.02
N ALA A 63 -9.02 16.33 15.27
CA ALA A 63 -9.88 15.67 16.24
C ALA A 63 -10.27 14.24 15.85
N LEU A 64 -10.19 13.89 14.55
CA LEU A 64 -10.46 12.54 14.07
C LEU A 64 -9.29 11.58 14.31
N LEU A 65 -8.05 12.09 14.45
CA LEU A 65 -6.85 11.25 14.53
C LEU A 65 -6.88 10.23 15.68
N PRO A 66 -7.25 10.57 16.92
CA PRO A 66 -7.33 9.59 18.00
C PRO A 66 -8.24 8.41 17.66
N HIS A 67 -9.42 8.68 17.10
CA HIS A 67 -10.41 7.66 16.73
C HIS A 67 -9.91 6.74 15.61
N LEU A 68 -9.22 7.31 14.61
CA LEU A 68 -8.61 6.53 13.53
C LEU A 68 -7.47 5.65 14.04
N ARG A 69 -6.63 6.20 14.94
CA ARG A 69 -5.49 5.48 15.53
C ARG A 69 -5.92 4.34 16.45
N GLU A 70 -6.96 4.51 17.26
CA GLU A 70 -7.53 3.43 18.08
C GLU A 70 -7.91 2.21 17.24
N ARG A 71 -8.27 2.44 15.97
CA ARG A 71 -8.61 1.40 15.00
C ARG A 71 -7.41 0.95 14.14
N GLY A 72 -6.23 1.48 14.39
CA GLY A 72 -5.02 1.15 13.63
C GLY A 72 -5.05 1.65 12.18
N ILE A 73 -5.88 2.68 11.88
CA ILE A 73 -6.01 3.25 10.55
C ILE A 73 -4.96 4.35 10.37
N PRO A 74 -4.01 4.19 9.44
CA PRO A 74 -3.03 5.21 9.13
C PRO A 74 -3.68 6.42 8.47
N VAL A 75 -3.16 7.62 8.76
CA VAL A 75 -3.73 8.89 8.30
C VAL A 75 -2.75 9.64 7.44
N ILE A 76 -3.20 10.09 6.27
CA ILE A 76 -2.55 11.12 5.46
C ILE A 76 -3.43 12.37 5.52
N TYR A 77 -2.86 13.49 5.96
CA TYR A 77 -3.59 14.75 5.97
C TYR A 77 -3.53 15.46 4.62
N LEU A 78 -4.65 16.02 4.21
CA LEU A 78 -4.76 17.00 3.13
C LEU A 78 -4.78 18.39 3.77
N THR A 79 -3.91 19.31 3.32
CA THR A 79 -3.73 20.61 4.01
C THR A 79 -3.51 21.74 3.04
N ALA A 80 -3.95 22.95 3.37
CA ALA A 80 -3.63 24.15 2.60
C ALA A 80 -2.15 24.56 2.76
N LYS A 81 -1.59 25.22 1.74
CA LYS A 81 -0.17 25.59 1.65
C LYS A 81 0.36 26.45 2.80
N ASN A 82 -0.51 27.21 3.47
CA ASN A 82 -0.12 28.20 4.47
C ASN A 82 -0.10 27.68 5.92
N ASP A 83 -0.36 26.40 6.13
CA ASP A 83 -0.52 25.83 7.46
C ASP A 83 0.72 25.03 7.90
N ILE A 84 1.87 25.72 7.98
CA ILE A 84 3.14 25.11 8.41
C ILE A 84 3.11 24.73 9.89
N GLU A 85 2.39 25.49 10.74
CA GLU A 85 2.27 25.18 12.17
C GLU A 85 1.44 23.91 12.37
N SER A 86 0.35 23.74 11.65
CA SER A 86 -0.45 22.52 11.64
C SER A 86 0.35 21.30 11.13
N LYS A 87 1.25 21.48 10.16
CA LYS A 87 2.16 20.40 9.70
C LYS A 87 3.08 19.91 10.82
N VAL A 88 3.67 20.83 11.59
CA VAL A 88 4.55 20.47 12.71
C VAL A 88 3.76 19.82 13.84
N GLN A 89 2.56 20.28 14.11
CA GLN A 89 1.68 19.71 15.11
C GLN A 89 1.19 18.31 14.71
N GLY A 90 0.81 18.14 13.46
CA GLY A 90 0.37 16.86 12.93
C GLY A 90 1.48 15.80 12.90
N LEU A 91 2.74 16.13 12.48
CA LEU A 91 3.90 15.20 12.57
C LEU A 91 4.16 14.73 14.00
N LYS A 92 4.00 15.62 14.97
CA LYS A 92 4.09 15.27 16.39
C LYS A 92 2.89 14.45 16.87
N SER A 93 1.74 14.57 16.24
CA SER A 93 0.51 13.85 16.61
C SER A 93 0.47 12.41 16.09
N GLY A 94 1.31 12.06 15.13
CA GLY A 94 1.47 10.69 14.62
C GLY A 94 0.67 10.36 13.37
N ALA A 95 0.40 11.32 12.50
CA ALA A 95 0.00 11.06 11.11
C ALA A 95 1.18 10.47 10.33
N GLU A 96 0.87 9.71 9.28
CA GLU A 96 1.85 9.01 8.48
C GLU A 96 2.49 9.89 7.39
N ASP A 97 1.72 10.83 6.81
CA ASP A 97 2.19 11.79 5.80
C ASP A 97 1.22 12.99 5.68
N TYR A 98 1.62 13.99 4.86
CA TYR A 98 0.84 15.19 4.50
C TYR A 98 0.92 15.47 3.03
N ILE A 99 -0.17 15.95 2.47
CA ILE A 99 -0.26 16.40 1.09
C ILE A 99 -0.81 17.81 1.07
N VAL A 100 -0.11 18.70 0.40
CA VAL A 100 -0.49 20.12 0.32
C VAL A 100 -1.42 20.34 -0.87
N LYS A 101 -2.58 20.95 -0.63
CA LYS A 101 -3.49 21.40 -1.69
C LYS A 101 -2.95 22.68 -2.38
N PRO A 102 -3.02 22.81 -3.74
CA PRO A 102 -3.47 21.78 -4.66
C PRO A 102 -2.41 20.70 -4.88
N PHE A 103 -2.84 19.46 -5.12
CA PHE A 103 -1.97 18.30 -5.35
C PHE A 103 -2.31 17.57 -6.65
N GLU A 104 -1.34 16.87 -7.19
CA GLU A 104 -1.54 15.97 -8.32
C GLU A 104 -2.04 14.60 -7.81
N ILE A 105 -3.03 14.02 -8.48
CA ILE A 105 -3.58 12.70 -8.11
C ILE A 105 -2.52 11.60 -8.10
N LEU A 106 -1.56 11.66 -9.02
CA LEU A 106 -0.44 10.70 -9.04
C LEU A 106 0.45 10.82 -7.80
N GLU A 107 0.68 12.03 -7.28
CA GLU A 107 1.41 12.23 -6.03
C GLU A 107 0.66 11.61 -4.85
N LEU A 108 -0.66 11.85 -4.77
CA LEU A 108 -1.52 11.27 -3.75
C LEU A 108 -1.42 9.74 -3.74
N ILE A 109 -1.57 9.11 -4.90
CA ILE A 109 -1.52 7.65 -5.04
C ILE A 109 -0.15 7.11 -4.60
N VAL A 110 0.95 7.70 -5.08
CA VAL A 110 2.32 7.25 -4.71
C VAL A 110 2.56 7.36 -3.20
N ARG A 111 2.10 8.43 -2.55
CA ARG A 111 2.22 8.59 -1.10
C ARG A 111 1.36 7.61 -0.33
N MET A 112 0.12 7.40 -0.78
CA MET A 112 -0.77 6.38 -0.23
C MET A 112 -0.16 4.99 -0.30
N ASP A 113 0.40 4.60 -1.46
CA ASP A 113 1.04 3.30 -1.65
C ASP A 113 2.17 3.10 -0.65
N LYS A 114 3.04 4.09 -0.46
CA LYS A 114 4.13 4.04 0.52
C LYS A 114 3.63 3.88 1.95
N VAL A 115 2.55 4.59 2.30
CA VAL A 115 1.95 4.47 3.64
C VAL A 115 1.32 3.09 3.79
N LEU A 116 0.53 2.63 2.82
CA LEU A 116 -0.09 1.30 2.82
C LEU A 116 0.95 0.17 2.86
N GLU A 117 2.10 0.31 2.20
CA GLU A 117 3.19 -0.66 2.28
C GLU A 117 3.82 -0.70 3.68
N ARG A 118 3.96 0.44 4.33
CA ARG A 118 4.58 0.57 5.64
C ARG A 118 3.63 0.21 6.80
N THR A 119 2.38 0.66 6.72
CA THR A 119 1.39 0.53 7.79
C THR A 119 0.35 -0.53 7.48
N GLY A 120 0.25 -0.88 6.21
CA GLY A 120 -0.83 -1.70 5.71
C GLY A 120 -0.88 -3.02 6.41
N GLY A 121 -2.02 -3.24 7.03
CA GLY A 121 -2.55 -4.55 7.33
C GLY A 121 -2.89 -5.37 6.08
N ALA A 122 -2.32 -5.06 4.90
CA ALA A 122 -2.20 -6.01 3.81
C ALA A 122 -1.30 -7.11 4.31
N SER A 123 -1.93 -8.03 5.02
CA SER A 123 -1.42 -9.28 5.56
C SER A 123 0.10 -9.24 5.78
N LYS A 124 0.54 -8.91 7.04
CA LYS A 124 1.92 -9.19 7.46
C LYS A 124 2.32 -10.63 7.10
N LEU A 125 1.31 -11.44 6.80
CA LEU A 125 1.40 -12.83 6.39
C LEU A 125 0.85 -13.00 4.96
N LEU A 126 1.74 -13.14 4.01
CA LEU A 126 1.43 -13.53 2.63
C LEU A 126 1.57 -15.05 2.49
N ARG A 127 0.70 -15.67 1.66
CA ARG A 127 0.69 -17.12 1.46
C ARG A 127 0.67 -17.49 -0.02
N ALA A 128 1.45 -18.52 -0.36
CA ALA A 128 1.39 -19.19 -1.65
C ALA A 128 1.71 -20.67 -1.45
N GLY A 129 0.75 -21.56 -1.74
CA GLY A 129 0.87 -22.99 -1.43
C GLY A 129 1.19 -23.22 0.04
N ASP A 130 2.28 -23.94 0.31
CA ASP A 130 2.80 -24.24 1.65
C ASP A 130 3.77 -23.18 2.20
N ILE A 131 3.94 -22.06 1.50
CA ILE A 131 4.81 -20.95 1.89
C ILE A 131 4.02 -19.89 2.64
N GLU A 132 4.52 -19.50 3.80
CA GLU A 132 4.11 -18.33 4.58
C GLU A 132 5.24 -17.30 4.58
N LEU A 133 4.99 -16.10 4.11
CA LEU A 133 5.93 -14.98 4.10
C LEU A 133 5.43 -13.91 5.06
N ARG A 134 6.20 -13.62 6.11
CA ARG A 134 5.93 -12.57 7.08
C ARG A 134 6.76 -11.34 6.74
N THR A 135 6.06 -10.30 6.28
CA THR A 135 6.72 -9.11 5.75
C THR A 135 7.36 -8.25 6.85
N ASP A 136 6.77 -8.21 8.03
CA ASP A 136 7.28 -7.48 9.20
C ASP A 136 8.52 -8.12 9.81
N GLU A 137 8.55 -9.46 9.86
CA GLU A 137 9.72 -10.23 10.33
C GLU A 137 10.80 -10.40 9.26
N ARG A 138 10.50 -10.05 7.99
CA ARG A 138 11.29 -10.39 6.79
C ARG A 138 11.67 -11.87 6.76
N ALA A 139 10.76 -12.73 7.17
CA ALA A 139 10.94 -14.15 7.33
C ALA A 139 10.00 -14.95 6.42
N VAL A 140 10.47 -16.11 5.96
CA VAL A 140 9.67 -17.04 5.17
C VAL A 140 9.67 -18.39 5.87
N TYR A 141 8.53 -19.03 5.88
CA TYR A 141 8.33 -20.36 6.46
C TYR A 141 7.70 -21.29 5.42
N ARG A 142 8.05 -22.54 5.48
CA ARG A 142 7.44 -23.63 4.72
C ARG A 142 6.95 -24.70 5.67
N ASN A 143 5.65 -24.97 5.71
CA ASN A 143 5.06 -25.90 6.69
C ASN A 143 5.48 -25.63 8.15
N GLY A 144 5.65 -24.35 8.51
CA GLY A 144 6.08 -23.91 9.85
C GLY A 144 7.60 -23.91 10.09
N GLU A 145 8.40 -24.45 9.19
CA GLU A 145 9.87 -24.42 9.27
C GLU A 145 10.44 -23.20 8.55
N ALA A 146 11.44 -22.54 9.15
CA ALA A 146 12.07 -21.36 8.56
C ALA A 146 12.79 -21.71 7.24
N LEU A 147 12.45 -20.98 6.18
CA LEU A 147 13.07 -21.09 4.87
C LEU A 147 14.00 -19.89 4.63
N PRO A 148 15.34 -20.05 4.72
CA PRO A 148 16.25 -18.93 4.57
C PRO A 148 16.33 -18.46 3.11
N LEU A 149 15.89 -17.21 2.89
CA LEU A 149 16.02 -16.51 1.62
C LEU A 149 17.01 -15.35 1.74
N LYS A 150 17.75 -15.11 0.65
CA LYS A 150 18.56 -13.89 0.53
C LYS A 150 17.63 -12.67 0.37
N PRO A 151 18.09 -11.43 0.69
CA PRO A 151 17.26 -10.24 0.59
C PRO A 151 16.53 -10.10 -0.76
N LEU A 152 17.24 -10.26 -1.89
CA LEU A 152 16.64 -10.18 -3.22
C LEU A 152 15.64 -11.31 -3.52
N GLU A 153 15.88 -12.51 -2.99
CA GLU A 153 14.95 -13.63 -3.12
C GLU A 153 13.66 -13.38 -2.34
N PHE A 154 13.77 -12.74 -1.16
CA PHE A 154 12.63 -12.34 -0.36
C PHE A 154 11.78 -11.28 -1.07
N GLU A 155 12.40 -10.22 -1.63
CA GLU A 155 11.68 -9.19 -2.40
C GLU A 155 11.02 -9.79 -3.64
N LEU A 156 11.71 -10.67 -4.35
CA LEU A 156 11.18 -11.34 -5.53
C LEU A 156 9.98 -12.23 -5.19
N LEU A 157 10.05 -12.99 -4.09
CA LEU A 157 8.95 -13.81 -3.60
C LEU A 157 7.75 -12.94 -3.19
N THR A 158 8.00 -11.86 -2.46
CA THR A 158 6.97 -10.88 -2.06
C THR A 158 6.27 -10.31 -3.28
N LEU A 159 7.02 -9.91 -4.31
CA LEU A 159 6.47 -9.39 -5.56
C LEU A 159 5.57 -10.41 -6.26
N PHE A 160 6.01 -11.68 -6.35
CA PHE A 160 5.21 -12.73 -6.99
C PHE A 160 3.93 -13.04 -6.22
N ILE A 161 4.00 -13.14 -4.89
CA ILE A 161 2.81 -13.46 -4.08
C ILE A 161 1.78 -12.33 -4.15
N LYS A 162 2.23 -11.07 -4.08
CA LYS A 162 1.34 -9.89 -4.24
C LYS A 162 0.69 -9.81 -5.63
N ASN A 163 1.32 -10.38 -6.65
CA ASN A 163 0.83 -10.40 -8.04
C ASN A 163 0.52 -11.83 -8.52
N LYS A 164 -0.03 -12.67 -7.63
CA LYS A 164 -0.40 -14.04 -7.95
C LYS A 164 -1.34 -14.10 -9.16
N ASN A 165 -1.10 -15.04 -10.06
CA ASN A 165 -1.82 -15.23 -11.32
C ASN A 165 -1.69 -14.07 -12.34
N ILE A 166 -0.86 -13.05 -12.06
CA ILE A 166 -0.60 -11.93 -12.97
C ILE A 166 0.75 -12.13 -13.66
N ALA A 167 0.79 -11.96 -14.99
CA ALA A 167 2.03 -11.98 -15.75
C ALA A 167 2.86 -10.73 -15.46
N LEU A 168 4.10 -10.91 -15.00
CA LEU A 168 5.06 -9.84 -14.75
C LEU A 168 6.16 -9.87 -15.82
N SER A 169 6.39 -8.74 -16.48
CA SER A 169 7.51 -8.63 -17.42
C SER A 169 8.85 -8.62 -16.68
N ARG A 170 9.92 -9.01 -17.37
CA ARG A 170 11.27 -8.98 -16.79
C ARG A 170 11.67 -7.57 -16.37
N GLU A 171 11.29 -6.58 -17.16
CA GLU A 171 11.53 -5.16 -16.88
C GLU A 171 10.80 -4.71 -15.60
N ARG A 172 9.53 -5.09 -15.46
CA ARG A 172 8.74 -4.80 -14.26
C ARG A 172 9.32 -5.47 -13.02
N ILE A 173 9.73 -6.74 -13.12
CA ILE A 173 10.40 -7.47 -12.03
C ILE A 173 11.71 -6.78 -11.67
N MET A 174 12.52 -6.42 -12.67
CA MET A 174 13.80 -5.75 -12.48
C MET A 174 13.61 -4.41 -11.75
N ALA A 175 12.73 -3.55 -12.24
CA ALA A 175 12.45 -2.25 -11.63
C ALA A 175 11.96 -2.37 -10.18
N ALA A 176 11.08 -3.34 -9.90
CA ALA A 176 10.50 -3.53 -8.57
C ALA A 176 11.48 -4.08 -7.54
N VAL A 177 12.40 -4.98 -7.93
CA VAL A 177 13.28 -5.73 -6.99
C VAL A 177 14.68 -5.12 -6.91
N TRP A 178 15.22 -4.57 -8.01
CA TRP A 178 16.57 -4.00 -8.07
C TRP A 178 16.58 -2.46 -8.09
N GLY A 179 15.42 -1.81 -8.27
CA GLY A 179 15.30 -0.36 -8.40
C GLY A 179 15.44 0.14 -9.85
N GLY A 180 14.85 1.33 -10.12
CA GLY A 180 14.79 1.90 -11.48
C GLY A 180 16.14 2.23 -12.10
N ASP A 181 17.19 2.47 -11.30
CA ASP A 181 18.53 2.83 -11.75
C ASP A 181 19.46 1.62 -12.04
N TYR A 182 18.93 0.40 -11.91
CA TYR A 182 19.73 -0.80 -12.13
C TYR A 182 19.80 -1.14 -13.64
N PHE A 183 20.92 -0.88 -14.27
CA PHE A 183 21.23 -1.18 -15.68
C PHE A 183 21.68 -2.63 -15.93
N GLY A 184 21.27 -3.59 -15.08
CA GLY A 184 21.63 -5.00 -15.24
C GLY A 184 20.92 -5.68 -16.41
N LYS A 185 21.54 -6.80 -16.90
CA LYS A 185 20.93 -7.58 -17.99
C LYS A 185 19.70 -8.35 -17.48
N SER A 186 18.66 -8.46 -18.29
CA SER A 186 17.42 -9.22 -18.00
C SER A 186 17.64 -10.69 -17.57
N ARG A 187 18.77 -11.28 -17.93
CA ARG A 187 19.22 -12.62 -17.44
C ARG A 187 19.39 -12.71 -15.93
N THR A 188 19.59 -11.60 -15.25
CA THR A 188 19.67 -11.57 -13.78
C THR A 188 18.36 -12.05 -13.15
N VAL A 189 17.21 -11.65 -13.69
CA VAL A 189 15.90 -12.11 -13.24
C VAL A 189 15.75 -13.62 -13.40
N ASP A 190 16.16 -14.15 -14.55
CA ASP A 190 16.01 -15.59 -14.88
C ASP A 190 16.76 -16.48 -13.86
N VAL A 191 17.97 -16.06 -13.45
CA VAL A 191 18.77 -16.80 -12.45
C VAL A 191 18.09 -16.77 -11.08
N HIS A 192 17.59 -15.61 -10.64
CA HIS A 192 16.95 -15.50 -9.33
C HIS A 192 15.59 -16.21 -9.29
N VAL A 193 14.82 -16.19 -10.37
CA VAL A 193 13.58 -16.97 -10.48
C VAL A 193 13.88 -18.48 -10.41
N ALA A 194 14.93 -18.96 -11.08
CA ALA A 194 15.32 -20.37 -11.03
C ALA A 194 15.74 -20.79 -9.60
N GLN A 195 16.50 -19.92 -8.89
CA GLN A 195 16.88 -20.17 -7.49
C GLN A 195 15.66 -20.16 -6.57
N LEU A 196 14.73 -19.21 -6.76
CA LEU A 196 13.51 -19.10 -5.98
C LEU A 196 12.64 -20.36 -6.14
N ARG A 197 12.40 -20.82 -7.37
CA ARG A 197 11.69 -22.08 -7.65
C ARG A 197 12.29 -23.25 -6.89
N LYS A 198 13.62 -23.39 -6.95
CA LYS A 198 14.34 -24.49 -6.28
C LYS A 198 14.17 -24.47 -4.78
N LYS A 199 14.17 -23.27 -4.16
CA LYS A 199 14.04 -23.11 -2.70
C LYS A 199 12.60 -23.27 -2.22
N THR A 200 11.67 -22.64 -2.90
CA THR A 200 10.26 -22.57 -2.45
C THR A 200 9.40 -23.71 -2.95
N GLY A 201 9.78 -24.36 -4.05
CA GLY A 201 8.94 -25.37 -4.72
C GLY A 201 7.71 -24.79 -5.42
N LEU A 202 7.53 -23.47 -5.40
CA LEU A 202 6.36 -22.81 -6.00
C LEU A 202 6.39 -22.89 -7.54
N THR A 203 5.21 -22.99 -8.13
CA THR A 203 5.03 -22.98 -9.58
C THR A 203 5.07 -21.55 -10.12
N ILE A 204 6.26 -21.11 -10.52
CA ILE A 204 6.44 -19.84 -11.21
C ILE A 204 6.60 -20.14 -12.70
N ALA A 205 5.53 -20.00 -13.47
CA ALA A 205 5.53 -20.29 -14.92
C ALA A 205 6.41 -19.29 -15.68
N SER A 206 7.15 -19.79 -16.69
CA SER A 206 7.83 -18.91 -17.66
C SER A 206 6.91 -18.65 -18.84
N LEU A 207 6.64 -17.38 -19.11
CA LEU A 207 5.81 -16.92 -20.24
C LEU A 207 6.74 -16.41 -21.34
N PRO A 208 6.89 -17.14 -22.49
CA PRO A 208 7.80 -16.75 -23.56
C PRO A 208 7.53 -15.34 -24.04
N LYS A 209 8.59 -14.53 -24.22
CA LYS A 209 8.55 -13.12 -24.62
C LYS A 209 7.82 -12.14 -23.67
N ILE A 210 7.22 -12.64 -22.60
CA ILE A 210 6.51 -11.84 -21.59
C ILE A 210 7.33 -11.75 -20.32
N GLY A 211 7.52 -12.85 -19.61
CA GLY A 211 8.19 -12.87 -18.32
C GLY A 211 7.80 -14.07 -17.47
N TYR A 212 7.27 -13.82 -16.28
CA TYR A 212 6.96 -14.84 -15.30
C TYR A 212 5.61 -14.62 -14.63
N ARG A 213 5.00 -15.70 -14.15
CA ARG A 213 3.74 -15.68 -13.39
C ARG A 213 3.81 -16.74 -12.28
N LEU A 214 3.53 -16.36 -11.04
CA LEU A 214 3.27 -17.31 -9.97
C LEU A 214 1.88 -17.89 -10.17
N GLU A 215 1.78 -19.20 -10.21
CA GLU A 215 0.53 -19.95 -10.34
C GLU A 215 0.13 -20.56 -8.99
N ASP A 216 -1.17 -20.82 -8.84
CA ASP A 216 -1.70 -21.52 -7.65
C ASP A 216 -1.22 -22.95 -7.55
#